data_9877a48f0e7435bb3a6bce1a38158900
#
_entry.id   9877a48f0e7435bb3a6bce1a38158900
#
_cell.length_a   1.000
_cell.length_b   1.000
_cell.length_c   1.000
_cell.angle_alpha   90.00
_cell.angle_beta   90.00
_cell.angle_gamma   90.00
#
_symmetry.space_group_name_H-M   'P 1'
#
loop_
_entity.id
_entity.type
_entity.pdbx_description
1 polymer ?
#
loop_
_entity_poly.entity_id
_entity_poly.type
_entity_poly.pdbx_seq_one_letter_code
_entity_poly.pdbx_strand_id
1 'polypeptide(L)'
;MFAIALFGQEGRGRGPGRSGLGGAAAGFVQNPSLDKEPPTLPADLKGGVLIYSKTTGFREEAAIEASDAALAAIAHERGWPFFVTENGAIMNPEQLSRFKLVIWSNASGDTLSDDQKTAFKTWVENGGSYLGIHGAGGDPVGNYGHTSLADWKWYVDTLIGAQFKVHSGVVPGDIHVEDRKSPIMKGIPEIWHRTEEWYAFTASPRATPGFHILATVDEKSYDPGRATMGADHPLIWQHCAGKGHVVYSALGHAGFMYSEPLMIQFLDNAMSWGMAESGKDCSAGK
;
A
#
# COMPACT_ATOMS: atom_id res chain seq x y z
N MET A 1 -24.65 -0.25 21.95
CA MET A 1 -23.67 -1.32 22.02
C MET A 1 -23.91 -2.18 20.80
N PHE A 2 -23.31 -1.81 19.65
CA PHE A 2 -23.46 -2.53 18.38
C PHE A 2 -22.20 -3.36 18.14
N ALA A 3 -22.38 -4.66 18.02
CA ALA A 3 -21.32 -5.59 17.67
C ALA A 3 -20.88 -5.32 16.22
N ILE A 4 -19.62 -4.94 16.03
CA ILE A 4 -18.99 -4.90 14.72
C ILE A 4 -18.82 -6.36 14.27
N ALA A 5 -19.65 -6.80 13.35
CA ALA A 5 -19.46 -8.07 12.68
C ALA A 5 -18.26 -7.93 11.74
N LEU A 6 -17.08 -8.36 12.21
CA LEU A 6 -15.90 -8.61 11.37
C LEU A 6 -16.22 -9.84 10.51
N PHE A 7 -16.79 -9.63 9.33
CA PHE A 7 -17.02 -10.66 8.35
C PHE A 7 -15.70 -10.93 7.62
N GLY A 8 -15.14 -12.14 7.81
CA GLY A 8 -14.08 -12.67 6.98
C GLY A 8 -12.71 -12.83 7.63
N GLN A 9 -12.61 -13.28 8.88
CA GLN A 9 -11.40 -13.93 9.35
C GLN A 9 -11.53 -15.44 9.11
N GLU A 10 -11.17 -15.89 7.92
CA GLU A 10 -10.87 -17.30 7.74
C GLU A 10 -9.52 -17.63 8.41
N GLY A 11 -9.62 -18.59 9.30
CA GLY A 11 -8.64 -19.23 10.14
C GLY A 11 -7.14 -18.93 9.92
N ARG A 12 -6.56 -18.20 10.86
CA ARG A 12 -5.10 -18.19 11.08
C ARG A 12 -4.67 -19.60 11.49
N GLY A 13 -4.07 -20.34 10.58
CA GLY A 13 -3.35 -21.56 10.91
C GLY A 13 -2.15 -21.21 11.79
N ARG A 14 -2.29 -21.38 13.10
CA ARG A 14 -1.15 -21.34 14.03
C ARG A 14 -0.23 -22.52 13.73
N GLY A 15 0.88 -22.26 13.05
CA GLY A 15 2.00 -23.17 12.99
C GLY A 15 2.62 -23.34 14.40
N PRO A 16 3.22 -24.50 14.71
CA PRO A 16 3.75 -24.80 16.04
C PRO A 16 4.88 -23.86 16.42
N GLY A 17 4.74 -23.22 17.59
CA GLY A 17 5.70 -22.30 18.15
C GLY A 17 7.11 -22.91 18.26
N ARG A 18 8.10 -22.22 17.73
CA ARG A 18 9.50 -22.39 18.08
C ARG A 18 9.90 -21.32 19.10
N SER A 19 9.98 -21.72 20.35
CA SER A 19 10.77 -21.03 21.35
C SER A 19 12.26 -21.25 21.05
N GLY A 20 12.98 -20.18 20.67
CA GLY A 20 14.43 -20.19 20.46
C GLY A 20 14.96 -18.78 20.59
N LEU A 21 15.68 -18.55 21.68
CA LEU A 21 16.47 -17.35 21.96
C LEU A 21 17.53 -17.16 20.86
N GLY A 22 17.46 -16.04 20.16
CA GLY A 22 18.47 -15.58 19.21
C GLY A 22 17.84 -14.47 18.36
N GLY A 23 18.40 -13.23 18.40
CA GLY A 23 17.92 -12.09 17.65
C GLY A 23 17.78 -12.40 16.16
N ALA A 24 16.71 -13.04 15.81
CA ALA A 24 16.33 -13.34 14.46
C ALA A 24 15.58 -12.13 13.93
N ALA A 25 15.83 -11.78 12.69
CA ALA A 25 15.04 -10.84 11.93
C ALA A 25 13.56 -11.23 12.06
N ALA A 26 12.87 -10.59 13.03
CA ALA A 26 11.44 -10.70 13.16
C ALA A 26 10.86 -10.18 11.85
N GLY A 27 9.91 -10.92 11.28
CA GLY A 27 9.14 -10.39 10.19
C GLY A 27 9.34 -11.00 8.80
N PHE A 28 10.18 -12.05 8.62
CA PHE A 28 10.26 -12.73 7.32
C PHE A 28 9.39 -13.98 7.26
N VAL A 29 8.54 -14.06 6.25
CA VAL A 29 7.80 -15.29 5.92
C VAL A 29 8.58 -16.07 4.87
N GLN A 30 9.11 -17.23 5.25
CA GLN A 30 10.01 -18.03 4.39
C GLN A 30 9.29 -19.04 3.48
N ASN A 31 7.97 -19.05 3.44
CA ASN A 31 7.22 -19.97 2.59
C ASN A 31 6.18 -19.20 1.75
N PRO A 32 6.55 -18.82 0.51
CA PRO A 32 5.65 -18.08 -0.39
C PRO A 32 4.61 -19.02 -1.01
N SER A 33 3.72 -19.60 -0.21
CA SER A 33 2.61 -20.37 -0.77
C SER A 33 1.65 -19.41 -1.48
N LEU A 34 1.49 -19.61 -2.78
CA LEU A 34 0.50 -18.89 -3.56
C LEU A 34 -0.89 -19.51 -3.34
N ASP A 35 -1.88 -18.66 -3.10
CA ASP A 35 -3.26 -19.10 -2.92
C ASP A 35 -3.86 -19.50 -4.28
N LYS A 36 -4.60 -20.63 -4.30
CA LYS A 36 -5.23 -21.15 -5.51
C LYS A 36 -6.74 -20.99 -5.48
N GLU A 37 -7.34 -21.10 -4.31
CA GLU A 37 -8.78 -21.02 -4.13
C GLU A 37 -9.16 -19.61 -3.68
N PRO A 38 -10.02 -18.92 -4.43
CA PRO A 38 -10.44 -17.57 -4.06
C PRO A 38 -11.34 -17.58 -2.83
N PRO A 39 -11.31 -16.53 -2.00
CA PRO A 39 -12.21 -16.41 -0.86
C PRO A 39 -13.65 -16.22 -1.33
N THR A 40 -14.60 -16.59 -0.48
CA THR A 40 -16.02 -16.31 -0.72
C THR A 40 -16.33 -14.87 -0.39
N LEU A 41 -16.76 -14.09 -1.39
CA LEU A 41 -17.19 -12.70 -1.19
C LEU A 41 -18.67 -12.64 -0.75
N PRO A 42 -19.04 -11.65 0.08
CA PRO A 42 -20.44 -11.34 0.34
C PRO A 42 -21.22 -11.13 -0.98
N ALA A 43 -22.43 -11.69 -1.06
CA ALA A 43 -23.20 -11.67 -2.31
C ALA A 43 -23.57 -10.25 -2.77
N ASP A 44 -23.78 -9.35 -1.83
CA ASP A 44 -24.14 -7.93 -2.03
C ASP A 44 -22.93 -7.00 -2.20
N LEU A 45 -21.71 -7.48 -2.05
CA LEU A 45 -20.51 -6.67 -2.26
C LEU A 45 -20.41 -6.27 -3.73
N LYS A 46 -20.52 -4.97 -4.01
CA LYS A 46 -20.44 -4.40 -5.35
C LYS A 46 -19.88 -2.98 -5.28
N GLY A 47 -18.87 -2.69 -6.11
CA GLY A 47 -18.23 -1.38 -6.16
C GLY A 47 -17.52 -1.00 -4.86
N GLY A 48 -17.00 -2.00 -4.14
CA GLY A 48 -16.40 -1.86 -2.83
C GLY A 48 -14.91 -1.55 -2.84
N VAL A 49 -14.32 -1.65 -1.64
CA VAL A 49 -12.88 -1.53 -1.37
C VAL A 49 -12.33 -2.91 -1.03
N LEU A 50 -11.27 -3.31 -1.71
CA LEU A 50 -10.46 -4.47 -1.33
C LEU A 50 -9.25 -4.00 -0.53
N ILE A 51 -9.08 -4.51 0.68
CA ILE A 51 -7.90 -4.30 1.52
C ILE A 51 -7.11 -5.60 1.53
N TYR A 52 -5.92 -5.57 0.93
CA TYR A 52 -5.07 -6.74 0.72
C TYR A 52 -3.74 -6.56 1.45
N SER A 53 -3.40 -7.50 2.35
CA SER A 53 -2.26 -7.37 3.25
C SER A 53 -1.36 -8.61 3.33
N LYS A 54 -1.41 -9.48 2.32
CA LYS A 54 -0.54 -10.66 2.27
C LYS A 54 0.92 -10.29 2.17
N THR A 55 1.77 -11.02 2.90
CA THR A 55 3.22 -10.90 2.83
C THR A 55 3.86 -12.27 2.57
N THR A 56 4.82 -12.30 1.66
CA THR A 56 5.79 -13.38 1.47
C THR A 56 7.23 -12.89 1.68
N GLY A 57 7.38 -11.58 1.82
CA GLY A 57 8.60 -10.86 2.19
C GLY A 57 8.60 -10.45 3.65
N PHE A 58 9.06 -9.22 3.91
CA PHE A 58 9.05 -8.62 5.24
C PHE A 58 7.61 -8.46 5.75
N ARG A 59 7.41 -8.76 7.04
CA ARG A 59 6.10 -8.63 7.70
C ARG A 59 6.22 -7.88 9.01
N GLU A 60 5.53 -6.73 9.09
CA GLU A 60 5.34 -5.98 10.32
C GLU A 60 3.88 -6.16 10.78
N GLU A 61 3.66 -7.15 11.66
CA GLU A 61 2.32 -7.59 12.06
C GLU A 61 1.49 -6.43 12.65
N ALA A 62 2.10 -5.63 13.55
CA ALA A 62 1.40 -4.54 14.21
C ALA A 62 0.96 -3.43 13.22
N ALA A 63 1.77 -3.16 12.19
CA ALA A 63 1.41 -2.20 11.15
C ALA A 63 0.27 -2.73 10.28
N ILE A 64 0.32 -4.01 9.88
CA ILE A 64 -0.72 -4.65 9.07
C ILE A 64 -2.05 -4.65 9.82
N GLU A 65 -2.07 -5.12 11.08
CA GLU A 65 -3.29 -5.14 11.89
C GLU A 65 -3.91 -3.75 12.06
N ALA A 66 -3.07 -2.74 12.35
CA ALA A 66 -3.53 -1.38 12.56
C ALA A 66 -4.00 -0.71 11.26
N SER A 67 -3.27 -0.91 10.14
CA SER A 67 -3.65 -0.35 8.85
C SER A 67 -4.95 -0.96 8.32
N ASP A 68 -5.09 -2.28 8.36
CA ASP A 68 -6.31 -2.97 7.93
C ASP A 68 -7.52 -2.51 8.76
N ALA A 69 -7.36 -2.36 10.08
CA ALA A 69 -8.42 -1.85 10.95
C ALA A 69 -8.80 -0.40 10.63
N ALA A 70 -7.81 0.48 10.41
CA ALA A 70 -8.04 1.89 10.06
C ALA A 70 -8.74 2.04 8.71
N LEU A 71 -8.29 1.31 7.69
CA LEU A 71 -8.88 1.32 6.35
C LEU A 71 -10.30 0.77 6.34
N ALA A 72 -10.55 -0.32 7.09
CA ALA A 72 -11.88 -0.88 7.26
C ALA A 72 -12.82 0.08 8.00
N ALA A 73 -12.33 0.79 9.02
CA ALA A 73 -13.11 1.81 9.74
C ALA A 73 -13.50 2.97 8.82
N ILE A 74 -12.55 3.49 8.02
CA ILE A 74 -12.83 4.54 7.01
C ILE A 74 -13.88 4.06 6.01
N ALA A 75 -13.73 2.85 5.44
CA ALA A 75 -14.69 2.31 4.49
C ALA A 75 -16.09 2.17 5.12
N HIS A 76 -16.17 1.69 6.37
CA HIS A 76 -17.42 1.59 7.12
C HIS A 76 -18.08 2.95 7.36
N GLU A 77 -17.33 3.96 7.82
CA GLU A 77 -17.82 5.32 8.06
C GLU A 77 -18.33 5.99 6.78
N ARG A 78 -17.69 5.68 5.65
CA ARG A 78 -18.12 6.15 4.32
C ARG A 78 -19.27 5.36 3.71
N GLY A 79 -19.69 4.27 4.35
CA GLY A 79 -20.74 3.38 3.83
C GLY A 79 -20.33 2.61 2.57
N TRP A 80 -19.02 2.42 2.35
CA TRP A 80 -18.54 1.60 1.24
C TRP A 80 -18.47 0.14 1.63
N PRO A 81 -18.98 -0.79 0.81
CA PRO A 81 -18.71 -2.20 1.01
C PRO A 81 -17.20 -2.46 0.94
N PHE A 82 -16.68 -3.31 1.80
CA PHE A 82 -15.26 -3.63 1.79
C PHE A 82 -15.00 -5.10 2.11
N PHE A 83 -13.82 -5.57 1.75
CA PHE A 83 -13.34 -6.91 2.06
C PHE A 83 -11.85 -6.87 2.42
N VAL A 84 -11.48 -7.46 3.56
CA VAL A 84 -10.09 -7.54 4.03
C VAL A 84 -9.62 -8.98 3.86
N THR A 85 -8.46 -9.17 3.23
CA THR A 85 -7.95 -10.52 2.99
C THR A 85 -6.43 -10.55 2.78
N GLU A 86 -5.83 -11.67 3.15
CA GLU A 86 -4.47 -12.04 2.73
C GLU A 86 -4.47 -13.10 1.60
N ASN A 87 -5.64 -13.46 1.07
CA ASN A 87 -5.74 -14.48 0.03
C ASN A 87 -5.53 -13.88 -1.37
N GLY A 88 -4.37 -14.19 -1.99
CA GLY A 88 -4.01 -13.66 -3.31
C GLY A 88 -4.88 -14.18 -4.46
N ALA A 89 -5.62 -15.30 -4.28
CA ALA A 89 -6.52 -15.80 -5.31
C ALA A 89 -7.75 -14.92 -5.55
N ILE A 90 -7.98 -13.91 -4.71
CA ILE A 90 -8.97 -12.84 -4.95
C ILE A 90 -8.64 -12.02 -6.21
N MET A 91 -7.37 -11.99 -6.61
CA MET A 91 -6.90 -11.28 -7.80
C MET A 91 -7.25 -12.08 -9.06
N ASN A 92 -8.55 -12.23 -9.33
CA ASN A 92 -9.09 -12.82 -10.54
C ASN A 92 -10.15 -11.89 -11.17
N PRO A 93 -10.46 -12.00 -12.49
CA PRO A 93 -11.32 -11.05 -13.16
C PRO A 93 -12.73 -10.95 -12.58
N GLU A 94 -13.30 -12.06 -12.12
CA GLU A 94 -14.65 -12.09 -11.56
C GLU A 94 -14.73 -11.30 -10.25
N GLN A 95 -13.84 -11.61 -9.30
CA GLN A 95 -13.85 -10.96 -7.99
C GLN A 95 -13.37 -9.52 -8.05
N LEU A 96 -12.33 -9.22 -8.85
CA LEU A 96 -11.85 -7.84 -9.04
C LEU A 96 -12.94 -6.92 -9.61
N SER A 97 -13.85 -7.44 -10.45
CA SER A 97 -14.98 -6.66 -10.96
C SER A 97 -15.94 -6.13 -9.88
N ARG A 98 -15.87 -6.68 -8.66
CA ARG A 98 -16.68 -6.30 -7.51
C ARG A 98 -16.13 -5.07 -6.78
N PHE A 99 -14.90 -4.62 -7.10
CA PHE A 99 -14.20 -3.55 -6.42
C PHE A 99 -13.98 -2.34 -7.33
N LYS A 100 -13.98 -1.15 -6.72
CA LYS A 100 -13.57 0.12 -7.31
C LYS A 100 -12.15 0.51 -6.91
N LEU A 101 -11.76 0.18 -5.68
CA LEU A 101 -10.46 0.49 -5.11
C LEU A 101 -9.85 -0.78 -4.54
N VAL A 102 -8.61 -1.06 -4.94
CA VAL A 102 -7.77 -2.08 -4.33
C VAL A 102 -6.64 -1.40 -3.56
N ILE A 103 -6.53 -1.72 -2.28
CA ILE A 103 -5.49 -1.20 -1.39
C ILE A 103 -4.52 -2.34 -1.06
N TRP A 104 -3.24 -2.15 -1.34
CA TRP A 104 -2.21 -3.02 -0.81
C TRP A 104 -1.67 -2.42 0.48
N SER A 105 -2.16 -2.94 1.59
CA SER A 105 -1.91 -2.49 2.95
C SER A 105 -0.69 -3.20 3.51
N ASN A 106 0.49 -2.60 3.39
CA ASN A 106 1.76 -3.20 3.81
C ASN A 106 2.05 -4.60 3.20
N ALA A 107 1.41 -4.94 2.09
CA ALA A 107 1.69 -6.19 1.38
C ALA A 107 3.12 -6.18 0.86
N SER A 108 3.84 -7.30 1.00
CA SER A 108 5.25 -7.37 0.61
C SER A 108 5.64 -8.74 0.05
N GLY A 109 6.65 -8.77 -0.80
CA GLY A 109 7.11 -9.97 -1.49
C GLY A 109 6.17 -10.40 -2.63
N ASP A 110 6.57 -11.43 -3.37
CA ASP A 110 5.75 -11.96 -4.47
C ASP A 110 4.63 -12.84 -3.94
N THR A 111 3.44 -12.28 -3.85
CA THR A 111 2.26 -12.90 -3.22
C THR A 111 1.26 -13.47 -4.23
N LEU A 112 1.48 -13.26 -5.54
CA LEU A 112 0.54 -13.58 -6.60
C LEU A 112 1.14 -14.53 -7.64
N SER A 113 0.33 -15.45 -8.16
CA SER A 113 0.67 -16.22 -9.35
C SER A 113 0.67 -15.33 -10.61
N ASP A 114 1.24 -15.81 -11.71
CA ASP A 114 1.29 -15.06 -12.97
C ASP A 114 -0.10 -14.73 -13.52
N ASP A 115 -1.07 -15.64 -13.36
CA ASP A 115 -2.46 -15.39 -13.76
C ASP A 115 -3.10 -14.31 -12.88
N GLN A 116 -2.84 -14.32 -11.57
CA GLN A 116 -3.32 -13.30 -10.63
C GLN A 116 -2.68 -11.94 -10.90
N LYS A 117 -1.38 -11.90 -11.19
CA LYS A 117 -0.66 -10.68 -11.62
C LYS A 117 -1.26 -10.12 -12.90
N THR A 118 -1.55 -10.99 -13.88
CA THR A 118 -2.17 -10.59 -15.16
C THR A 118 -3.57 -10.03 -14.95
N ALA A 119 -4.38 -10.69 -14.13
CA ALA A 119 -5.74 -10.23 -13.82
C ALA A 119 -5.74 -8.87 -13.11
N PHE A 120 -4.89 -8.71 -12.09
CA PHE A 120 -4.76 -7.47 -11.35
C PHE A 120 -4.26 -6.32 -12.24
N LYS A 121 -3.18 -6.55 -13.01
CA LYS A 121 -2.68 -5.59 -13.99
C LYS A 121 -3.78 -5.13 -14.95
N THR A 122 -4.49 -6.08 -15.55
CA THR A 122 -5.56 -5.81 -16.50
C THR A 122 -6.68 -4.99 -15.86
N TRP A 123 -7.04 -5.30 -14.62
CA TRP A 123 -8.06 -4.57 -13.88
C TRP A 123 -7.65 -3.10 -13.63
N VAL A 124 -6.41 -2.86 -13.19
CA VAL A 124 -5.87 -1.49 -13.00
C VAL A 124 -5.87 -0.76 -14.34
N GLU A 125 -5.25 -1.32 -15.39
CA GLU A 125 -5.09 -0.66 -16.70
C GLU A 125 -6.43 -0.37 -17.38
N ASN A 126 -7.52 -1.05 -17.00
CA ASN A 126 -8.88 -0.80 -17.45
C ASN A 126 -9.67 0.20 -16.59
N GLY A 127 -9.02 0.90 -15.63
CA GLY A 127 -9.63 1.99 -14.89
C GLY A 127 -9.88 1.69 -13.41
N GLY A 128 -9.40 0.57 -12.88
CA GLY A 128 -9.41 0.31 -11.43
C GLY A 128 -8.52 1.30 -10.68
N SER A 129 -8.90 1.68 -9.47
CA SER A 129 -8.09 2.55 -8.62
C SER A 129 -7.22 1.73 -7.65
N TYR A 130 -5.99 2.15 -7.47
CA TYR A 130 -5.01 1.50 -6.62
C TYR A 130 -4.44 2.46 -5.57
N LEU A 131 -4.30 1.98 -4.33
CA LEU A 131 -3.57 2.64 -3.26
C LEU A 131 -2.53 1.66 -2.68
N GLY A 132 -1.25 1.96 -2.86
CA GLY A 132 -0.16 1.23 -2.22
C GLY A 132 0.29 1.94 -0.95
N ILE A 133 0.42 1.21 0.15
CA ILE A 133 0.85 1.74 1.45
C ILE A 133 2.13 1.04 1.87
N HIS A 134 3.15 1.83 2.18
CA HIS A 134 4.44 1.47 2.77
C HIS A 134 5.05 0.20 2.16
N GLY A 135 4.90 -0.96 2.81
CA GLY A 135 5.44 -2.24 2.37
C GLY A 135 5.07 -2.63 0.93
N ALA A 136 3.97 -2.09 0.39
CA ALA A 136 3.58 -2.32 -1.00
C ALA A 136 4.63 -1.85 -2.02
N GLY A 137 5.44 -0.85 -1.69
CA GLY A 137 6.54 -0.40 -2.54
C GLY A 137 7.92 -0.62 -1.92
N GLY A 138 8.00 -1.31 -0.78
CA GLY A 138 9.19 -1.48 0.04
C GLY A 138 10.00 -2.74 -0.24
N ASP A 139 9.78 -3.44 -1.33
CA ASP A 139 10.42 -4.72 -1.59
C ASP A 139 11.74 -4.55 -2.38
N PRO A 140 12.90 -4.84 -1.76
CA PRO A 140 14.20 -4.69 -2.42
C PRO A 140 14.47 -5.86 -3.37
N VAL A 141 15.12 -5.57 -4.50
CA VAL A 141 15.55 -6.57 -5.48
C VAL A 141 16.49 -7.60 -4.84
N GLY A 142 16.15 -8.89 -4.97
CA GLY A 142 17.05 -9.99 -4.68
C GLY A 142 17.47 -10.18 -3.23
N ASN A 143 16.73 -9.59 -2.28
CA ASN A 143 17.04 -9.70 -0.86
C ASN A 143 16.25 -10.81 -0.17
N TYR A 144 16.81 -11.36 0.91
CA TYR A 144 16.17 -12.22 1.91
C TYR A 144 15.76 -13.63 1.47
N GLY A 145 16.15 -14.09 0.27
CA GLY A 145 15.89 -15.48 -0.17
C GLY A 145 14.44 -15.81 -0.45
N HIS A 146 13.58 -14.78 -0.64
CA HIS A 146 12.21 -14.93 -1.12
C HIS A 146 12.05 -14.29 -2.52
N THR A 147 10.98 -14.63 -3.20
CA THR A 147 10.61 -13.97 -4.47
C THR A 147 10.20 -12.53 -4.20
N SER A 148 10.70 -11.61 -5.02
CA SER A 148 10.51 -10.17 -4.84
C SER A 148 9.49 -9.63 -5.83
N LEU A 149 8.63 -8.70 -5.38
CA LEU A 149 7.81 -7.87 -6.28
C LEU A 149 8.65 -7.06 -7.26
N ALA A 150 9.91 -6.80 -6.92
CA ALA A 150 10.87 -6.14 -7.79
C ALA A 150 11.12 -6.91 -9.09
N ASP A 151 10.89 -8.22 -9.13
CA ASP A 151 11.00 -9.03 -10.34
C ASP A 151 9.79 -8.84 -11.26
N TRP A 152 8.68 -8.31 -10.76
CA TRP A 152 7.53 -7.94 -11.57
C TRP A 152 7.65 -6.49 -12.06
N LYS A 153 8.35 -6.32 -13.18
CA LYS A 153 8.72 -5.00 -13.72
C LYS A 153 7.56 -4.02 -13.88
N TRP A 154 6.40 -4.49 -14.36
CA TRP A 154 5.22 -3.62 -14.47
C TRP A 154 4.82 -3.05 -13.11
N TYR A 155 4.88 -3.87 -12.05
CA TYR A 155 4.55 -3.43 -10.71
C TYR A 155 5.48 -2.32 -10.22
N VAL A 156 6.79 -2.53 -10.39
CA VAL A 156 7.79 -1.56 -9.94
C VAL A 156 7.83 -0.32 -10.82
N ASP A 157 7.92 -0.51 -12.14
CA ASP A 157 8.20 0.59 -13.07
C ASP A 157 6.93 1.39 -13.41
N THR A 158 5.75 0.75 -13.39
CA THR A 158 4.49 1.38 -13.83
C THR A 158 3.51 1.60 -12.68
N LEU A 159 3.30 0.62 -11.80
CA LEU A 159 2.31 0.76 -10.74
C LEU A 159 2.85 1.55 -9.54
N ILE A 160 4.02 1.21 -9.03
CA ILE A 160 4.68 1.98 -7.96
C ILE A 160 5.43 3.17 -8.55
N GLY A 161 6.19 2.96 -9.63
CA GLY A 161 6.94 3.99 -10.32
C GLY A 161 8.30 4.31 -9.70
N ALA A 162 8.69 3.57 -8.67
CA ALA A 162 9.98 3.72 -8.01
C ALA A 162 10.45 2.39 -7.43
N GLN A 163 11.75 2.09 -7.57
CA GLN A 163 12.37 0.91 -6.98
C GLN A 163 12.88 1.26 -5.58
N PHE A 164 12.39 0.56 -4.55
CA PHE A 164 12.91 0.67 -3.19
C PHE A 164 14.40 0.34 -3.13
N LYS A 165 15.14 1.12 -2.35
CA LYS A 165 16.58 0.96 -2.16
C LYS A 165 16.91 0.57 -0.72
N VAL A 166 16.45 1.36 0.23
CA VAL A 166 16.75 1.25 1.65
C VAL A 166 15.82 2.17 2.45
N HIS A 167 15.77 2.01 3.74
CA HIS A 167 15.06 2.92 4.66
C HIS A 167 15.98 3.43 5.77
N SER A 168 15.56 4.49 6.45
CA SER A 168 16.13 4.96 7.71
C SER A 168 15.70 4.07 8.89
N GLY A 169 16.14 4.38 10.09
CA GLY A 169 15.40 3.94 11.28
C GLY A 169 14.06 4.69 11.41
N VAL A 170 13.23 4.26 12.36
CA VAL A 170 11.99 4.98 12.73
C VAL A 170 12.40 6.23 13.53
N VAL A 171 12.36 7.38 12.89
CA VAL A 171 12.85 8.66 13.45
C VAL A 171 11.90 9.81 13.10
N PRO A 172 11.83 10.89 13.92
CA PRO A 172 11.06 12.08 13.57
C PRO A 172 11.67 12.79 12.36
N GLY A 173 10.79 13.43 11.58
CA GLY A 173 11.17 14.25 10.43
C GLY A 173 9.99 15.08 9.93
N ASP A 174 10.25 15.93 8.97
CA ASP A 174 9.31 16.90 8.43
C ASP A 174 8.93 16.55 6.99
N ILE A 175 7.66 16.32 6.75
CA ILE A 175 7.10 16.12 5.41
C ILE A 175 6.65 17.48 4.88
N HIS A 176 7.11 17.84 3.69
CA HIS A 176 6.64 18.99 2.93
C HIS A 176 5.55 18.56 1.96
N VAL A 177 4.35 19.12 2.11
CA VAL A 177 3.24 18.93 1.18
C VAL A 177 3.43 19.85 -0.01
N GLU A 178 3.73 19.30 -1.19
CA GLU A 178 4.00 20.04 -2.41
C GLU A 178 2.70 20.48 -3.10
N ASP A 179 1.71 19.58 -3.20
CA ASP A 179 0.41 19.94 -3.78
C ASP A 179 -0.70 20.01 -2.72
N ARG A 180 -0.84 21.18 -2.11
CA ARG A 180 -1.90 21.50 -1.14
C ARG A 180 -3.29 21.62 -1.77
N LYS A 181 -3.40 21.66 -3.11
CA LYS A 181 -4.68 21.71 -3.84
C LYS A 181 -5.20 20.31 -4.17
N SER A 182 -4.34 19.30 -4.12
CA SER A 182 -4.76 17.92 -4.32
C SER A 182 -5.82 17.54 -3.28
N PRO A 183 -6.94 16.92 -3.70
CA PRO A 183 -7.94 16.42 -2.76
C PRO A 183 -7.36 15.36 -1.81
N ILE A 184 -6.30 14.65 -2.21
CA ILE A 184 -5.60 13.66 -1.38
C ILE A 184 -4.89 14.33 -0.19
N MET A 185 -4.38 15.55 -0.36
CA MET A 185 -3.68 16.30 0.69
C MET A 185 -4.56 17.30 1.44
N LYS A 186 -5.88 17.26 1.21
CA LYS A 186 -6.82 18.19 1.85
C LYS A 186 -6.77 18.07 3.37
N GLY A 187 -6.57 19.21 4.05
CA GLY A 187 -6.51 19.28 5.51
C GLY A 187 -5.16 18.88 6.13
N ILE A 188 -4.21 18.41 5.30
CA ILE A 188 -2.84 18.15 5.75
C ILE A 188 -2.08 19.48 5.74
N PRO A 189 -1.35 19.85 6.83
CA PRO A 189 -0.57 21.08 6.90
C PRO A 189 0.57 21.10 5.89
N GLU A 190 1.07 22.28 5.55
CA GLU A 190 2.19 22.45 4.62
C GLU A 190 3.45 21.71 5.07
N ILE A 191 3.69 21.72 6.38
CA ILE A 191 4.72 20.91 7.03
C ILE A 191 4.03 19.93 7.98
N TRP A 192 4.19 18.64 7.73
CA TRP A 192 3.63 17.58 8.53
C TRP A 192 4.74 16.90 9.34
N HIS A 193 4.87 17.31 10.61
CA HIS A 193 5.83 16.69 11.55
C HIS A 193 5.34 15.31 11.97
N ARG A 194 6.17 14.29 11.79
CA ARG A 194 5.85 12.94 12.25
C ARG A 194 7.09 12.07 12.45
N THR A 195 6.92 10.94 13.11
CA THR A 195 7.90 9.87 13.19
C THR A 195 7.58 8.83 12.14
N GLU A 196 8.57 8.42 11.35
CA GLU A 196 8.38 7.44 10.27
C GLU A 196 9.66 6.66 10.00
N GLU A 197 9.55 5.54 9.30
CA GLU A 197 10.65 4.86 8.62
C GLU A 197 10.74 5.42 7.20
N TRP A 198 11.71 6.31 6.96
CA TRP A 198 11.83 7.03 5.70
C TRP A 198 12.39 6.13 4.61
N TYR A 199 11.56 5.78 3.63
CA TYR A 199 11.95 4.98 2.47
C TYR A 199 12.72 5.83 1.47
N ALA A 200 13.87 5.32 1.01
CA ALA A 200 14.61 5.87 -0.13
C ALA A 200 14.51 4.93 -1.33
N PHE A 201 14.41 5.51 -2.50
CA PHE A 201 14.28 4.83 -3.77
C PHE A 201 15.55 4.99 -4.60
N THR A 202 15.77 4.12 -5.61
CA THR A 202 16.92 4.20 -6.50
C THR A 202 16.92 5.46 -7.37
N ALA A 203 15.72 5.97 -7.68
CA ALA A 203 15.49 7.23 -8.39
C ALA A 203 14.16 7.83 -7.94
N SER A 204 14.03 9.16 -8.04
CA SER A 204 12.78 9.85 -7.81
C SER A 204 11.80 9.58 -8.96
N PRO A 205 10.54 9.22 -8.67
CA PRO A 205 9.50 9.08 -9.71
C PRO A 205 9.16 10.41 -10.40
N ARG A 206 9.56 11.55 -9.85
CA ARG A 206 9.34 12.89 -10.43
C ARG A 206 9.90 13.02 -11.85
N ALA A 207 10.98 12.30 -12.16
CA ALA A 207 11.60 12.31 -13.48
C ALA A 207 10.75 11.59 -14.55
N THR A 208 9.77 10.79 -14.14
CA THR A 208 8.90 10.03 -15.04
C THR A 208 7.69 10.87 -15.43
N PRO A 209 7.45 11.11 -16.74
CA PRO A 209 6.29 11.87 -17.19
C PRO A 209 4.97 11.29 -16.66
N GLY A 210 4.09 12.15 -16.17
CA GLY A 210 2.78 11.75 -15.64
C GLY A 210 2.77 11.41 -14.15
N PHE A 211 3.92 11.36 -13.49
CA PHE A 211 3.98 11.25 -12.03
C PHE A 211 3.86 12.63 -11.38
N HIS A 212 3.00 12.71 -10.39
CA HIS A 212 2.73 13.92 -9.64
C HIS A 212 3.06 13.71 -8.17
N ILE A 213 4.12 14.37 -7.69
CA ILE A 213 4.56 14.27 -6.30
C ILE A 213 3.65 15.14 -5.43
N LEU A 214 3.10 14.53 -4.39
CA LEU A 214 2.21 15.19 -3.43
C LEU A 214 2.95 15.64 -2.17
N ALA A 215 3.96 14.87 -1.74
CA ALA A 215 4.74 15.19 -0.55
C ALA A 215 6.15 14.57 -0.61
N THR A 216 7.10 15.28 -0.01
CA THR A 216 8.50 14.89 0.15
C THR A 216 8.91 14.98 1.61
N VAL A 217 9.98 14.27 2.04
CA VAL A 217 10.59 14.52 3.35
C VAL A 217 11.76 15.49 3.22
N ASP A 218 11.91 16.40 4.18
CA ASP A 218 13.11 17.24 4.30
C ASP A 218 14.22 16.47 5.02
N GLU A 219 15.23 16.04 4.27
CA GLU A 219 16.38 15.34 4.85
C GLU A 219 17.21 16.19 5.84
N LYS A 220 16.98 17.51 5.93
CA LYS A 220 17.59 18.35 6.95
C LYS A 220 16.94 18.22 8.31
N SER A 221 15.72 17.65 8.37
CA SER A 221 14.97 17.46 9.61
C SER A 221 15.37 16.20 10.39
N TYR A 222 16.17 15.31 9.77
CA TYR A 222 16.65 14.07 10.40
C TYR A 222 18.00 13.65 9.79
N ASP A 223 18.63 12.60 10.34
CA ASP A 223 19.82 11.97 9.75
C ASP A 223 19.38 10.85 8.78
N PRO A 224 19.47 11.06 7.47
CA PRO A 224 19.05 10.06 6.49
C PRO A 224 20.04 8.89 6.35
N GLY A 225 21.29 9.04 6.79
CA GLY A 225 22.31 8.01 6.66
C GLY A 225 22.41 7.46 5.22
N ARG A 226 22.21 6.14 5.06
CA ARG A 226 22.18 5.48 3.75
C ARG A 226 20.88 5.70 2.96
N ALA A 227 19.83 6.18 3.64
CA ALA A 227 18.52 6.43 3.03
C ALA A 227 18.42 7.84 2.40
N THR A 228 19.56 8.46 2.08
CA THR A 228 19.57 9.77 1.43
C THR A 228 19.16 9.67 -0.05
N MET A 229 18.31 10.61 -0.47
CA MET A 229 17.99 10.93 -1.86
C MET A 229 18.33 12.40 -2.19
N GLY A 230 18.77 13.18 -1.18
CA GLY A 230 19.13 14.58 -1.31
C GLY A 230 17.93 15.51 -1.28
N ALA A 231 17.93 16.53 -2.14
CA ALA A 231 16.89 17.57 -2.13
C ALA A 231 15.53 17.11 -2.68
N ASP A 232 15.47 15.99 -3.40
CA ASP A 232 14.22 15.41 -3.93
C ASP A 232 14.00 14.02 -3.36
N HIS A 233 13.28 13.97 -2.23
CA HIS A 233 12.99 12.74 -1.50
C HIS A 233 11.46 12.51 -1.40
N PRO A 234 10.83 12.01 -2.49
CA PRO A 234 9.38 11.84 -2.53
C PRO A 234 8.91 10.69 -1.64
N LEU A 235 7.76 10.91 -0.98
CA LEU A 235 7.11 9.93 -0.12
C LEU A 235 5.70 9.58 -0.58
N ILE A 236 4.98 10.53 -1.18
CA ILE A 236 3.60 10.34 -1.64
C ILE A 236 3.49 10.88 -3.04
N TRP A 237 2.93 10.09 -3.94
CA TRP A 237 2.67 10.51 -5.32
C TRP A 237 1.44 9.84 -5.91
N GLN A 238 0.93 10.44 -6.97
CA GLN A 238 -0.16 9.91 -7.78
C GLN A 238 0.21 9.93 -9.26
N HIS A 239 -0.37 9.01 -10.03
CA HIS A 239 -0.19 8.92 -11.48
C HIS A 239 -1.25 8.01 -12.12
N CYS A 240 -1.14 7.80 -13.43
CA CYS A 240 -1.96 6.85 -14.16
C CYS A 240 -1.18 5.59 -14.51
N ALA A 241 -1.80 4.41 -14.35
CA ALA A 241 -1.33 3.16 -14.95
C ALA A 241 -2.39 2.68 -15.96
N GLY A 242 -2.14 2.89 -17.25
CA GLY A 242 -3.17 2.77 -18.27
C GLY A 242 -4.29 3.78 -18.03
N LYS A 243 -5.54 3.31 -17.89
CA LYS A 243 -6.68 4.12 -17.48
C LYS A 243 -6.86 4.21 -15.96
N GLY A 244 -6.13 3.40 -15.20
CA GLY A 244 -6.25 3.30 -13.76
C GLY A 244 -5.62 4.48 -13.02
N HIS A 245 -6.20 4.78 -11.86
CA HIS A 245 -5.75 5.84 -10.96
C HIS A 245 -4.92 5.24 -9.83
N VAL A 246 -3.71 5.73 -9.66
CA VAL A 246 -2.73 5.19 -8.70
C VAL A 246 -2.30 6.24 -7.70
N VAL A 247 -2.30 5.85 -6.43
CA VAL A 247 -1.62 6.55 -5.33
C VAL A 247 -0.65 5.59 -4.66
N TYR A 248 0.55 6.04 -4.41
CA TYR A 248 1.47 5.35 -3.52
C TYR A 248 1.90 6.26 -2.37
N SER A 249 1.98 5.69 -1.18
CA SER A 249 2.49 6.32 0.03
C SER A 249 3.54 5.44 0.70
N ALA A 250 4.74 5.98 0.90
CA ALA A 250 5.80 5.32 1.65
C ALA A 250 5.61 5.37 3.17
N LEU A 251 4.53 6.00 3.65
CA LEU A 251 4.24 6.15 5.08
C LEU A 251 3.52 4.91 5.65
N GLY A 252 3.73 4.62 6.94
CA GLY A 252 2.91 3.64 7.67
C GLY A 252 3.65 2.38 8.14
N HIS A 253 4.94 2.49 8.51
CA HIS A 253 5.73 1.37 9.00
C HIS A 253 5.21 0.76 10.30
N ALA A 254 4.76 1.56 11.26
CA ALA A 254 4.44 1.08 12.60
C ALA A 254 2.94 1.24 12.96
N GLY A 255 2.42 0.32 13.79
CA GLY A 255 1.00 0.28 14.13
C GLY A 255 0.46 1.57 14.74
N PHE A 256 1.25 2.27 15.59
CA PHE A 256 0.81 3.52 16.22
C PHE A 256 0.53 4.64 15.20
N MET A 257 1.16 4.62 14.04
CA MET A 257 1.00 5.62 12.99
C MET A 257 -0.43 5.67 12.44
N TYR A 258 -1.15 4.55 12.49
CA TYR A 258 -2.54 4.45 12.06
C TYR A 258 -3.57 4.93 13.09
N SER A 259 -3.11 5.48 14.22
CA SER A 259 -3.94 6.21 15.18
C SER A 259 -3.73 7.73 15.13
N GLU A 260 -2.78 8.21 14.33
CA GLU A 260 -2.50 9.63 14.17
C GLU A 260 -3.60 10.32 13.34
N PRO A 261 -4.22 11.42 13.83
CA PRO A 261 -5.33 12.06 13.13
C PRO A 261 -5.01 12.48 11.68
N LEU A 262 -3.79 12.97 11.43
CA LEU A 262 -3.38 13.39 10.09
C LEU A 262 -3.14 12.19 9.15
N MET A 263 -2.68 11.05 9.67
CA MET A 263 -2.56 9.83 8.89
C MET A 263 -3.95 9.30 8.50
N ILE A 264 -4.89 9.26 9.44
CA ILE A 264 -6.28 8.88 9.14
C ILE A 264 -6.91 9.83 8.13
N GLN A 265 -6.70 11.15 8.28
CA GLN A 265 -7.19 12.14 7.31
C GLN A 265 -6.60 11.92 5.91
N PHE A 266 -5.31 11.66 5.81
CA PHE A 266 -4.64 11.35 4.53
C PHE A 266 -5.21 10.07 3.91
N LEU A 267 -5.35 8.99 4.67
CA LEU A 267 -5.90 7.72 4.18
C LEU A 267 -7.35 7.87 3.72
N ASP A 268 -8.19 8.57 4.49
CA ASP A 268 -9.58 8.87 4.11
C ASP A 268 -9.66 9.67 2.81
N ASN A 269 -8.80 10.68 2.65
CA ASN A 269 -8.72 11.47 1.43
C ASN A 269 -8.30 10.62 0.22
N ALA A 270 -7.23 9.80 0.38
CA ALA A 270 -6.71 8.95 -0.69
C ALA A 270 -7.74 7.89 -1.13
N MET A 271 -8.42 7.25 -0.16
CA MET A 271 -9.50 6.31 -0.43
C MET A 271 -10.68 7.00 -1.12
N SER A 272 -11.09 8.17 -0.63
CA SER A 272 -12.21 8.94 -1.22
C SER A 272 -11.91 9.34 -2.66
N TRP A 273 -10.67 9.78 -2.93
CA TRP A 273 -10.23 10.10 -4.28
C TRP A 273 -10.23 8.86 -5.18
N GLY A 274 -9.63 7.74 -4.72
CA GLY A 274 -9.61 6.49 -5.48
C GLY A 274 -11.01 5.97 -5.81
N MET A 275 -11.94 6.01 -4.85
CA MET A 275 -13.34 5.62 -5.05
C MET A 275 -14.08 6.52 -6.03
N ALA A 276 -13.80 7.82 -6.04
CA ALA A 276 -14.42 8.80 -6.93
C ALA A 276 -13.87 8.75 -8.36
N GLU A 277 -12.60 8.41 -8.53
CA GLU A 277 -11.92 8.36 -9.83
C GLU A 277 -12.04 6.99 -10.53
N SER A 278 -12.30 5.92 -9.80
CA SER A 278 -12.42 4.57 -10.35
C SER A 278 -13.45 4.51 -11.50
N GLY A 279 -13.04 3.87 -12.59
CA GLY A 279 -13.84 3.73 -13.82
C GLY A 279 -13.76 4.92 -14.77
N LYS A 280 -13.10 6.03 -14.39
CA LYS A 280 -12.77 7.13 -15.29
C LYS A 280 -11.45 6.82 -16.00
N ASP A 281 -11.26 7.39 -17.17
CA ASP A 281 -9.99 7.27 -17.90
C ASP A 281 -8.99 8.30 -17.34
N CYS A 282 -8.03 7.82 -16.56
CA CYS A 282 -6.98 8.67 -15.98
C CYS A 282 -6.13 9.37 -17.05
N SER A 283 -6.01 8.80 -18.24
CA SER A 283 -5.20 9.35 -19.34
C SER A 283 -5.92 10.42 -20.17
N ALA A 284 -7.24 10.57 -20.02
CA ALA A 284 -8.08 11.44 -20.85
C ALA A 284 -7.91 12.96 -20.59
N GLY A 285 -7.09 13.35 -19.63
CA GLY A 285 -6.85 14.77 -19.28
C GLY A 285 -5.40 15.24 -19.43
N LYS A 286 -4.54 14.44 -20.09
CA LYS A 286 -3.10 14.73 -20.23
C LYS A 286 -2.76 15.28 -21.59
#